data_96dbf23c5ba2003f5f24d0dbc30ec10a
#
_entry.id   96dbf23c5ba2003f5f24d0dbc30ec10a
#
_cell.length_a   1.000
_cell.length_b   1.000
_cell.length_c   1.000
_cell.angle_alpha   90.00
_cell.angle_beta   90.00
_cell.angle_gamma   90.00
#
_symmetry.space_group_name_H-M   'P 1'
#
loop_
_entity.id
_entity.type
_entity.pdbx_description
1 polymer ?
#
loop_
_entity_poly.entity_id
_entity_poly.type
_entity_poly.pdbx_seq_one_letter_code
_entity_poly.pdbx_strand_id
1 'polypeptide(L)'
;VAVPERSIGGSFDRTKLTEYGFFADWDYNEDYNLCTPGGDDKKVRAFRTFIEDKSQAILICTHATLRFAFNQLDVSAFNDTVLAIDEFHHVSAAIENKLGEVLNKVMNKSNAHIIAMTGSYFRGDNIPVLLAEDEMKFTPVTYNYYEQLNGYKFLKSLGIGYHFYQGKYLSAIKEVLDTDQKTIIHIPNVNAGESTKLKHDEVDTILDLIGTIEKQ
;
A
#
# COMPACT_ATOMS: atom_id res chain seq x y z
N VAL A 1 9.47 8.41 -1.56
CA VAL A 1 8.35 7.60 -1.06
C VAL A 1 8.01 6.52 -2.07
N ALA A 2 7.91 5.27 -1.64
CA ALA A 2 7.51 4.15 -2.50
C ALA A 2 6.14 3.61 -2.05
N VAL A 3 5.21 3.51 -2.98
CA VAL A 3 3.84 3.07 -2.76
C VAL A 3 3.52 1.81 -3.57
N PRO A 4 2.53 0.99 -3.17
CA PRO A 4 2.23 -0.24 -3.90
C PRO A 4 1.66 0.04 -5.30
N GLU A 5 0.81 1.06 -5.44
CA GLU A 5 0.06 1.34 -6.66
C GLU A 5 0.16 2.79 -7.12
N ARG A 6 0.00 2.99 -8.45
CA ARG A 6 0.05 4.33 -9.06
C ARG A 6 -1.06 5.26 -8.56
N SER A 7 -2.24 4.74 -8.30
CA SER A 7 -3.40 5.50 -7.80
C SER A 7 -3.09 6.17 -6.46
N ILE A 8 -2.38 5.47 -5.57
CA ILE A 8 -1.98 6.00 -4.26
C ILE A 8 -0.97 7.14 -4.46
N GLY A 9 0.12 6.90 -5.18
CA GLY A 9 1.15 7.93 -5.39
C GLY A 9 0.65 9.13 -6.22
N GLY A 10 -0.31 8.90 -7.13
CA GLY A 10 -0.93 9.96 -7.91
C GLY A 10 -1.91 10.84 -7.10
N SER A 11 -2.33 10.42 -5.91
CA SER A 11 -3.20 11.18 -5.02
C SER A 11 -2.46 12.07 -4.01
N PHE A 12 -1.13 12.03 -3.99
CA PHE A 12 -0.36 12.94 -3.14
C PHE A 12 -0.46 14.36 -3.70
N ASP A 13 -0.97 15.27 -2.87
CA ASP A 13 -1.07 16.71 -3.19
C ASP A 13 -0.01 17.49 -2.43
N ARG A 14 0.41 18.62 -3.01
CA ARG A 14 1.24 19.58 -2.29
C ARG A 14 0.49 20.12 -1.08
N THR A 15 1.11 20.07 0.07
CA THR A 15 0.46 20.42 1.34
C THR A 15 1.36 21.34 2.15
N LYS A 16 0.80 22.44 2.62
CA LYS A 16 1.48 23.38 3.52
C LYS A 16 1.50 22.84 4.96
N LEU A 17 2.41 21.91 5.20
CA LEU A 17 2.54 21.26 6.50
C LEU A 17 3.03 22.23 7.60
N THR A 18 3.73 23.31 7.21
CA THR A 18 4.17 24.35 8.14
C THR A 18 2.99 25.04 8.86
N GLU A 19 1.82 25.12 8.22
CA GLU A 19 0.59 25.64 8.84
C GLU A 19 0.08 24.74 9.98
N TYR A 20 0.55 23.48 10.04
CA TYR A 20 0.20 22.50 11.06
C TYR A 20 1.36 22.22 12.05
N GLY A 21 2.41 23.07 12.04
CA GLY A 21 3.53 22.97 12.98
C GLY A 21 4.69 22.06 12.56
N PHE A 22 4.73 21.65 11.30
CA PHE A 22 5.87 20.93 10.73
C PHE A 22 6.99 21.91 10.31
N PHE A 23 8.21 21.39 10.18
CA PHE A 23 9.39 22.20 9.82
C PHE A 23 9.44 22.59 8.34
N ALA A 24 8.78 21.84 7.47
CA ALA A 24 8.78 22.06 6.03
C ALA A 24 7.44 21.63 5.41
N ASP A 25 7.15 22.19 4.26
CA ASP A 25 5.98 21.84 3.46
C ASP A 25 6.23 20.56 2.65
N TRP A 26 5.14 19.85 2.35
CA TRP A 26 5.16 18.78 1.36
C TRP A 26 5.01 19.43 -0.02
N ASP A 27 6.15 19.83 -0.57
CA ASP A 27 6.25 20.45 -1.90
C ASP A 27 7.24 19.66 -2.75
N TYR A 28 6.79 19.10 -3.85
CA TYR A 28 7.59 18.28 -4.75
C TYR A 28 7.43 18.77 -6.20
N ASN A 29 8.46 18.54 -7.00
CA ASN A 29 8.39 18.77 -8.44
C ASN A 29 7.58 17.64 -9.10
N GLU A 30 6.56 17.99 -9.88
CA GLU A 30 5.65 17.04 -10.54
C GLU A 30 6.36 16.02 -11.44
N ASP A 31 7.50 16.41 -12.03
CA ASP A 31 8.34 15.51 -12.83
C ASP A 31 8.89 14.32 -12.01
N TYR A 32 8.93 14.45 -10.68
CA TYR A 32 9.36 13.40 -9.75
C TYR A 32 8.21 12.69 -9.04
N ASN A 33 6.97 12.91 -9.45
CA ASN A 33 5.88 11.98 -9.17
C ASN A 33 5.78 10.93 -10.27
N LEU A 34 6.51 9.84 -10.11
CA LEU A 34 6.60 8.76 -11.11
C LEU A 34 5.37 7.82 -11.11
N CYS A 35 4.36 8.14 -10.32
CA CYS A 35 3.08 7.42 -10.31
C CYS A 35 2.12 7.93 -11.39
N THR A 36 2.43 9.06 -12.03
CA THR A 36 1.67 9.58 -13.17
C THR A 36 1.77 8.67 -14.41
N PRO A 37 0.85 8.78 -15.38
CA PRO A 37 0.93 8.02 -16.63
C PRO A 37 2.25 8.27 -17.38
N GLY A 38 2.82 7.22 -17.97
CA GLY A 38 4.08 7.31 -18.73
C GLY A 38 4.78 5.97 -18.85
N GLY A 39 5.74 5.87 -19.76
CA GLY A 39 6.53 4.66 -20.00
C GLY A 39 7.50 4.35 -18.85
N ASP A 40 7.71 3.07 -18.56
CA ASP A 40 8.50 2.62 -17.41
C ASP A 40 9.99 3.01 -17.53
N ASP A 41 10.57 3.00 -18.73
CA ASP A 41 11.96 3.44 -18.94
C ASP A 41 12.19 4.91 -18.60
N LYS A 42 11.19 5.77 -18.87
CA LYS A 42 11.25 7.19 -18.49
C LYS A 42 11.26 7.34 -16.97
N LYS A 43 10.51 6.52 -16.26
CA LYS A 43 10.41 6.56 -14.79
C LYS A 43 11.72 6.14 -14.12
N VAL A 44 12.34 5.07 -14.60
CA VAL A 44 13.64 4.63 -14.09
C VAL A 44 14.72 5.69 -14.35
N ARG A 45 14.71 6.33 -15.53
CA ARG A 45 15.63 7.43 -15.82
C ARG A 45 15.39 8.64 -14.90
N ALA A 46 14.13 9.06 -14.72
CA ALA A 46 13.79 10.16 -13.81
C ALA A 46 14.19 9.85 -12.37
N PHE A 47 14.03 8.60 -11.92
CA PHE A 47 14.51 8.18 -10.61
C PHE A 47 16.03 8.37 -10.47
N ARG A 48 16.81 7.95 -11.46
CA ARG A 48 18.26 8.14 -11.47
C ARG A 48 18.65 9.61 -11.46
N THR A 49 18.01 10.42 -12.31
CA THR A 49 18.24 11.87 -12.33
C THR A 49 17.95 12.50 -10.97
N PHE A 50 16.88 12.09 -10.29
CA PHE A 50 16.57 12.56 -8.94
C PHE A 50 17.69 12.25 -7.94
N ILE A 51 18.22 11.04 -7.96
CA ILE A 51 19.31 10.64 -7.04
C ILE A 51 20.59 11.47 -7.29
N GLU A 52 20.84 11.84 -8.52
CA GLU A 52 21.98 12.66 -8.93
C GLU A 52 21.75 14.16 -8.66
N ASP A 53 20.51 14.63 -8.75
CA ASP A 53 20.10 16.02 -8.56
C ASP A 53 19.81 16.33 -7.08
N LYS A 54 20.81 16.87 -6.39
CA LYS A 54 20.71 17.24 -4.97
C LYS A 54 19.79 18.46 -4.71
N SER A 55 19.28 19.12 -5.73
CA SER A 55 18.33 20.23 -5.58
C SER A 55 16.90 19.77 -5.30
N GLN A 56 16.60 18.49 -5.58
CA GLN A 56 15.27 17.92 -5.42
C GLN A 56 15.17 17.14 -4.11
N ALA A 57 14.11 17.39 -3.35
CA ALA A 57 13.96 16.80 -2.02
C ALA A 57 13.04 15.56 -1.99
N ILE A 58 12.04 15.50 -2.88
CA ILE A 58 10.99 14.49 -2.80
C ILE A 58 10.80 13.81 -4.15
N LEU A 59 10.80 12.47 -4.13
CA LEU A 59 10.40 11.62 -5.24
C LEU A 59 9.32 10.65 -4.78
N ILE A 60 8.28 10.48 -5.59
CA ILE A 60 7.19 9.53 -5.35
C ILE A 60 7.22 8.48 -6.47
N CYS A 61 7.23 7.20 -6.10
CA CYS A 61 7.27 6.11 -7.08
C CYS A 61 6.51 4.88 -6.59
N THR A 62 6.26 3.93 -7.49
CA THR A 62 5.75 2.62 -7.09
C THR A 62 6.88 1.71 -6.59
N HIS A 63 6.53 0.66 -5.81
CA HIS A 63 7.45 -0.41 -5.42
C HIS A 63 8.14 -1.03 -6.65
N ALA A 64 7.42 -1.19 -7.75
CA ALA A 64 7.98 -1.71 -9.00
C ALA A 64 9.06 -0.76 -9.56
N THR A 65 8.78 0.54 -9.63
CA THR A 65 9.75 1.54 -10.11
C THR A 65 11.01 1.57 -9.25
N LEU A 66 10.84 1.54 -7.91
CA LEU A 66 11.97 1.46 -6.97
C LEU A 66 12.86 0.25 -7.27
N ARG A 67 12.28 -0.93 -7.42
CA ARG A 67 13.02 -2.17 -7.71
C ARG A 67 13.81 -2.09 -9.02
N PHE A 68 13.16 -1.61 -10.09
CA PHE A 68 13.82 -1.47 -11.39
C PHE A 68 14.93 -0.43 -11.38
N ALA A 69 14.72 0.69 -10.71
CA ALA A 69 15.74 1.73 -10.57
C ALA A 69 16.93 1.22 -9.74
N PHE A 70 16.67 0.52 -8.64
CA PHE A 70 17.71 -0.04 -7.77
C PHE A 70 18.66 -0.97 -8.51
N ASN A 71 18.16 -1.77 -9.44
CA ASN A 71 19.01 -2.67 -10.24
C ASN A 71 19.99 -1.94 -11.16
N GLN A 72 19.82 -0.64 -11.36
CA GLN A 72 20.65 0.20 -12.23
C GLN A 72 21.50 1.20 -11.45
N LEU A 73 21.46 1.17 -10.13
CA LEU A 73 22.16 2.08 -9.23
C LEU A 73 23.08 1.29 -8.31
N ASP A 74 24.17 1.93 -7.92
CA ASP A 74 24.94 1.44 -6.79
C ASP A 74 24.18 1.73 -5.49
N VAL A 75 24.30 0.85 -4.49
CA VAL A 75 23.59 0.98 -3.22
C VAL A 75 23.99 2.26 -2.47
N SER A 76 25.23 2.75 -2.66
CA SER A 76 25.70 4.01 -2.09
C SER A 76 24.93 5.23 -2.59
N ALA A 77 24.24 5.13 -3.71
CA ALA A 77 23.38 6.20 -4.22
C ALA A 77 22.22 6.53 -3.25
N PHE A 78 21.88 5.60 -2.36
CA PHE A 78 20.88 5.79 -1.32
C PHE A 78 21.43 6.39 -0.02
N ASN A 79 22.73 6.67 0.05
CA ASN A 79 23.30 7.36 1.20
C ASN A 79 22.64 8.74 1.39
N ASP A 80 22.46 9.11 2.64
CA ASP A 80 21.86 10.38 3.07
C ASP A 80 20.44 10.60 2.53
N THR A 81 19.70 9.49 2.32
CA THR A 81 18.30 9.52 1.88
C THR A 81 17.37 8.98 2.96
N VAL A 82 16.10 9.37 2.88
CA VAL A 82 14.99 8.75 3.61
C VAL A 82 14.16 7.96 2.63
N LEU A 83 14.12 6.65 2.82
CA LEU A 83 13.30 5.73 2.02
C LEU A 83 12.02 5.37 2.79
N ALA A 84 10.91 6.07 2.49
CA ALA A 84 9.62 5.76 3.06
C ALA A 84 8.89 4.74 2.17
N ILE A 85 8.44 3.63 2.76
CA ILE A 85 7.77 2.53 2.06
C ILE A 85 6.40 2.34 2.67
N ASP A 86 5.39 2.60 1.87
CA ASP A 86 3.99 2.38 2.22
C ASP A 86 3.61 0.92 1.97
N GLU A 87 2.59 0.43 2.70
CA GLU A 87 2.18 -0.97 2.71
C GLU A 87 3.37 -1.93 2.87
N PHE A 88 4.17 -1.67 3.89
CA PHE A 88 5.43 -2.36 4.14
C PHE A 88 5.28 -3.88 4.26
N HIS A 89 4.08 -4.39 4.58
CA HIS A 89 3.79 -5.82 4.60
C HIS A 89 3.93 -6.51 3.24
N HIS A 90 4.01 -5.77 2.13
CA HIS A 90 4.39 -6.32 0.82
C HIS A 90 5.87 -6.70 0.74
N VAL A 91 6.70 -6.19 1.65
CA VAL A 91 8.06 -6.70 1.85
C VAL A 91 7.98 -8.07 2.50
N SER A 92 8.92 -8.92 2.22
CA SER A 92 8.99 -10.24 2.80
C SER A 92 10.44 -10.70 2.88
N ALA A 93 10.77 -11.41 3.94
CA ALA A 93 12.04 -12.08 4.11
C ALA A 93 12.24 -13.28 3.16
N ALA A 94 11.23 -13.65 2.37
CA ALA A 94 11.35 -14.70 1.36
C ALA A 94 12.43 -14.36 0.32
N ILE A 95 13.24 -15.34 -0.05
CA ILE A 95 14.34 -15.20 -1.03
C ILE A 95 13.84 -14.67 -2.38
N GLU A 96 12.62 -14.98 -2.74
CA GLU A 96 12.01 -14.56 -4.02
C GLU A 96 11.45 -13.14 -4.00
N ASN A 97 11.37 -12.50 -2.83
CA ASN A 97 10.81 -11.16 -2.70
C ASN A 97 11.85 -10.10 -3.11
N LYS A 98 11.69 -9.60 -4.32
CA LYS A 98 12.60 -8.59 -4.88
C LYS A 98 12.61 -7.25 -4.13
N LEU A 99 11.52 -6.87 -3.48
CA LEU A 99 11.48 -5.66 -2.65
C LEU A 99 12.23 -5.89 -1.33
N GLY A 100 12.08 -7.07 -0.74
CA GLY A 100 12.85 -7.49 0.43
C GLY A 100 14.37 -7.49 0.16
N GLU A 101 14.79 -7.96 -1.01
CA GLU A 101 16.20 -7.92 -1.44
C GLU A 101 16.74 -6.48 -1.52
N VAL A 102 15.98 -5.56 -2.12
CA VAL A 102 16.35 -4.14 -2.18
C VAL A 102 16.54 -3.56 -0.79
N LEU A 103 15.57 -3.77 0.09
CA LEU A 103 15.62 -3.27 1.46
C LEU A 103 16.78 -3.84 2.26
N ASN A 104 17.01 -5.13 2.18
CA ASN A 104 18.14 -5.75 2.88
C ASN A 104 19.47 -5.13 2.43
N LYS A 105 19.64 -4.89 1.12
CA LYS A 105 20.85 -4.23 0.60
C LYS A 105 20.96 -2.78 1.09
N VAL A 106 19.87 -2.01 1.07
CA VAL A 106 19.86 -0.62 1.56
C VAL A 106 20.19 -0.57 3.04
N MET A 107 19.55 -1.40 3.87
CA MET A 107 19.78 -1.45 5.31
C MET A 107 21.22 -1.82 5.71
N ASN A 108 21.84 -2.72 4.94
CA ASN A 108 23.14 -3.29 5.33
C ASN A 108 24.34 -2.64 4.62
N LYS A 109 24.10 -1.87 3.55
CA LYS A 109 25.18 -1.35 2.68
C LYS A 109 25.05 0.15 2.37
N SER A 110 24.11 0.85 3.00
CA SER A 110 23.99 2.31 2.91
C SER A 110 23.70 2.91 4.29
N ASN A 111 23.78 4.23 4.40
CA ASN A 111 23.36 4.98 5.59
C ASN A 111 21.94 5.58 5.43
N ALA A 112 21.14 5.06 4.50
CA ALA A 112 19.77 5.51 4.33
C ALA A 112 18.93 5.25 5.58
N HIS A 113 18.03 6.18 5.88
CA HIS A 113 16.97 5.95 6.87
C HIS A 113 15.75 5.34 6.20
N ILE A 114 15.16 4.34 6.84
CA ILE A 114 13.97 3.66 6.31
C ILE A 114 12.78 3.95 7.21
N ILE A 115 11.68 4.44 6.62
CA ILE A 115 10.38 4.57 7.27
C ILE A 115 9.47 3.49 6.70
N ALA A 116 9.15 2.50 7.51
CA ALA A 116 8.25 1.41 7.16
C ALA A 116 6.84 1.74 7.66
N MET A 117 5.89 1.88 6.73
CA MET A 117 4.50 2.23 7.03
C MET A 117 3.58 1.09 6.62
N THR A 118 2.70 0.66 7.52
CA THR A 118 1.71 -0.37 7.19
C THR A 118 0.54 -0.32 8.16
N GLY A 119 -0.66 -0.53 7.66
CA GLY A 119 -1.86 -0.71 8.48
C GLY A 119 -1.91 -2.07 9.18
N SER A 120 -1.13 -3.05 8.72
CA SER A 120 -1.04 -4.37 9.30
C SER A 120 0.37 -4.93 9.09
N TYR A 121 1.08 -5.19 10.17
CA TYR A 121 2.40 -5.86 10.12
C TYR A 121 2.29 -7.38 10.06
N PHE A 122 1.17 -7.87 9.50
CA PHE A 122 0.88 -9.29 9.37
C PHE A 122 0.47 -9.62 7.93
N ARG A 123 1.12 -10.62 7.35
CA ARG A 123 0.90 -11.02 5.95
C ARG A 123 -0.20 -12.07 5.76
N GLY A 124 -0.58 -12.77 6.81
CA GLY A 124 -1.51 -13.89 6.75
C GLY A 124 -0.86 -15.22 6.34
N ASP A 125 0.46 -15.24 6.09
CA ASP A 125 1.24 -16.45 5.82
C ASP A 125 2.32 -16.67 6.90
N ASN A 126 3.08 -17.76 6.79
CA ASN A 126 4.13 -18.11 7.75
C ASN A 126 5.48 -17.41 7.48
N ILE A 127 5.53 -16.50 6.50
CA ILE A 127 6.76 -15.83 6.11
C ILE A 127 6.81 -14.49 6.82
N PRO A 128 7.84 -14.18 7.62
CA PRO A 128 7.95 -12.89 8.28
C PRO A 128 8.19 -11.78 7.26
N VAL A 129 7.74 -10.57 7.59
CA VAL A 129 8.02 -9.36 6.81
C VAL A 129 9.51 -9.06 6.83
N LEU A 130 10.13 -9.07 8.00
CA LEU A 130 11.57 -8.94 8.20
C LEU A 130 12.10 -10.13 9.02
N LEU A 131 13.37 -10.41 8.87
CA LEU A 131 14.07 -11.28 9.82
C LEU A 131 14.20 -10.57 11.16
N ALA A 132 14.22 -11.32 12.26
CA ALA A 132 14.29 -10.76 13.62
C ALA A 132 15.47 -9.79 13.82
N GLU A 133 16.62 -10.09 13.23
CA GLU A 133 17.82 -9.24 13.27
C GLU A 133 17.64 -7.90 12.53
N ASP A 134 16.85 -7.87 11.46
CA ASP A 134 16.53 -6.65 10.72
C ASP A 134 15.41 -5.86 11.41
N GLU A 135 14.44 -6.54 12.00
CA GLU A 135 13.37 -5.91 12.76
C GLU A 135 13.89 -5.13 13.97
N MET A 136 14.92 -5.66 14.65
CA MET A 136 15.57 -4.96 15.78
C MET A 136 16.23 -3.62 15.41
N LYS A 137 16.44 -3.33 14.13
CA LYS A 137 16.98 -2.05 13.64
C LYS A 137 15.93 -0.95 13.59
N PHE A 138 14.64 -1.30 13.70
CA PHE A 138 13.53 -0.35 13.66
C PHE A 138 13.06 0.02 15.05
N THR A 139 12.67 1.29 15.20
CA THR A 139 11.93 1.76 16.36
C THR A 139 10.44 1.73 16.01
N PRO A 140 9.63 0.86 16.64
CA PRO A 140 8.21 0.76 16.32
C PRO A 140 7.45 1.99 16.86
N VAL A 141 6.61 2.56 16.01
CA VAL A 141 5.60 3.55 16.38
C VAL A 141 4.25 2.97 16.00
N THR A 142 3.39 2.75 16.96
CA THR A 142 2.07 2.14 16.75
C THR A 142 0.97 3.13 17.04
N TYR A 143 -0.04 3.14 16.16
CA TYR A 143 -1.30 3.84 16.37
C TYR A 143 -2.40 2.81 16.13
N ASN A 144 -2.94 2.28 17.19
CA ASN A 144 -3.85 1.15 17.10
C ASN A 144 -5.26 1.58 16.68
N TYR A 145 -6.06 0.60 16.27
CA TYR A 145 -7.41 0.83 15.77
C TYR A 145 -8.34 1.50 16.79
N TYR A 146 -8.18 1.21 18.08
CA TYR A 146 -8.98 1.85 19.13
C TYR A 146 -8.65 3.32 19.30
N GLU A 147 -7.37 3.68 19.20
CA GLU A 147 -6.94 5.08 19.22
C GLU A 147 -7.48 5.83 18.01
N GLN A 148 -7.46 5.20 16.84
CA GLN A 148 -8.02 5.73 15.63
C GLN A 148 -9.53 5.96 15.76
N LEU A 149 -10.29 4.98 16.22
CA LEU A 149 -11.73 5.07 16.41
C LEU A 149 -12.14 6.19 17.36
N ASN A 150 -11.39 6.40 18.45
CA ASN A 150 -11.65 7.47 19.41
C ASN A 150 -11.47 8.86 18.82
N GLY A 151 -10.70 9.01 17.73
CA GLY A 151 -10.50 10.27 17.00
C GLY A 151 -11.60 10.59 15.98
N TYR A 152 -12.46 9.64 15.60
CA TYR A 152 -13.50 9.86 14.60
C TYR A 152 -14.72 10.58 15.16
N LYS A 153 -14.96 11.81 14.72
CA LYS A 153 -16.15 12.60 15.11
C LYS A 153 -17.48 12.02 14.60
N PHE A 154 -17.44 11.26 13.52
CA PHE A 154 -18.62 10.81 12.78
C PHE A 154 -18.92 9.32 12.97
N LEU A 155 -18.00 8.54 13.50
CA LEU A 155 -18.23 7.14 13.80
C LEU A 155 -19.03 7.04 15.11
N LYS A 156 -20.30 6.65 15.01
CA LYS A 156 -21.20 6.53 16.18
C LYS A 156 -21.11 5.16 16.84
N SER A 157 -20.93 4.12 16.03
CA SER A 157 -20.83 2.74 16.52
C SER A 157 -20.14 1.87 15.48
N LEU A 158 -19.51 0.79 15.94
CA LEU A 158 -18.99 -0.30 15.11
C LEU A 158 -19.59 -1.61 15.61
N GLY A 159 -20.23 -2.34 14.71
CA GLY A 159 -20.68 -3.72 14.94
C GLY A 159 -19.88 -4.67 14.06
N ILE A 160 -19.42 -5.78 14.62
CA ILE A 160 -18.75 -6.85 13.88
C ILE A 160 -19.61 -8.09 13.96
N GLY A 161 -20.10 -8.58 12.80
CA GLY A 161 -20.86 -9.82 12.69
C GLY A 161 -20.04 -10.87 11.93
N TYR A 162 -20.17 -12.13 12.35
CA TYR A 162 -19.60 -13.27 11.65
C TYR A 162 -20.73 -14.15 11.14
N HIS A 163 -20.71 -14.45 9.84
CA HIS A 163 -21.66 -15.37 9.21
C HIS A 163 -20.95 -16.63 8.77
N PHE A 164 -21.33 -17.76 9.34
CA PHE A 164 -20.76 -19.08 8.98
C PHE A 164 -21.70 -19.74 7.97
N TYR A 165 -21.15 -20.14 6.83
CA TYR A 165 -21.93 -20.73 5.74
C TYR A 165 -21.30 -22.03 5.23
N GLN A 166 -22.10 -22.84 4.55
CA GLN A 166 -21.66 -24.01 3.82
C GLN A 166 -22.00 -23.83 2.34
N GLY A 167 -21.07 -24.22 1.46
CA GLY A 167 -21.25 -24.11 0.02
C GLY A 167 -20.61 -22.87 -0.60
N LYS A 168 -21.25 -22.28 -1.61
CA LYS A 168 -20.70 -21.14 -2.34
C LYS A 168 -20.92 -19.84 -1.58
N TYR A 169 -19.90 -18.98 -1.50
CA TYR A 169 -19.99 -17.69 -0.81
C TYR A 169 -21.04 -16.74 -1.40
N LEU A 170 -21.32 -16.82 -2.72
CA LEU A 170 -22.38 -16.04 -3.36
C LEU A 170 -23.77 -16.35 -2.77
N SER A 171 -24.02 -17.60 -2.37
CA SER A 171 -25.26 -17.96 -1.69
C SER A 171 -25.32 -17.35 -0.29
N ALA A 172 -24.21 -17.30 0.42
CA ALA A 172 -24.10 -16.69 1.74
C ALA A 172 -24.32 -15.16 1.68
N ILE A 173 -23.81 -14.49 0.65
CA ILE A 173 -24.07 -13.05 0.45
C ILE A 173 -25.56 -12.76 0.43
N LYS A 174 -26.36 -13.59 -0.24
CA LYS A 174 -27.82 -13.42 -0.31
C LYS A 174 -28.49 -13.40 1.07
N GLU A 175 -27.96 -14.16 2.01
CA GLU A 175 -28.51 -14.27 3.38
C GLU A 175 -28.19 -13.08 4.25
N VAL A 176 -27.06 -12.40 4.00
CA VAL A 176 -26.56 -11.30 4.83
C VAL A 176 -26.70 -9.92 4.20
N LEU A 177 -26.99 -9.85 2.90
CA LEU A 177 -27.10 -8.60 2.17
C LEU A 177 -28.35 -7.83 2.58
N ASP A 178 -28.15 -6.64 3.17
CA ASP A 178 -29.22 -5.68 3.43
C ASP A 178 -29.18 -4.57 2.37
N THR A 179 -30.12 -4.62 1.44
CA THR A 179 -30.21 -3.67 0.31
C THR A 179 -30.80 -2.32 0.71
N ASP A 180 -31.28 -2.16 1.93
CA ASP A 180 -31.81 -0.90 2.43
C ASP A 180 -30.73 -0.04 3.12
N GLN A 181 -29.51 -0.57 3.22
CA GLN A 181 -28.34 0.13 3.77
C GLN A 181 -27.23 0.32 2.74
N LYS A 182 -26.39 1.35 2.95
CA LYS A 182 -25.18 1.53 2.15
C LYS A 182 -24.24 0.37 2.43
N THR A 183 -23.97 -0.44 1.43
CA THR A 183 -23.21 -1.68 1.56
C THR A 183 -21.98 -1.65 0.65
N ILE A 184 -20.84 -2.07 1.17
CA ILE A 184 -19.63 -2.35 0.39
C ILE A 184 -19.41 -3.84 0.42
N ILE A 185 -19.37 -4.47 -0.76
CA ILE A 185 -19.13 -5.90 -0.90
C ILE A 185 -17.71 -6.12 -1.42
N HIS A 186 -16.89 -6.81 -0.63
CA HIS A 186 -15.56 -7.24 -1.05
C HIS A 186 -15.66 -8.62 -1.71
N ILE A 187 -15.32 -8.69 -3.00
CA ILE A 187 -15.31 -9.95 -3.77
C ILE A 187 -13.92 -10.59 -3.66
N PRO A 188 -13.80 -11.88 -3.31
CA PRO A 188 -12.53 -12.57 -3.19
C PRO A 188 -11.66 -12.48 -4.45
N ASN A 189 -10.35 -12.47 -4.28
CA ASN A 189 -9.41 -12.50 -5.41
C ASN A 189 -9.61 -13.77 -6.25
N VAL A 190 -9.32 -13.70 -7.56
CA VAL A 190 -9.44 -14.84 -8.50
C VAL A 190 -8.61 -16.07 -8.09
N ASN A 191 -7.59 -15.87 -7.27
CA ASN A 191 -6.74 -16.95 -6.73
C ASN A 191 -7.23 -17.49 -5.39
N ALA A 192 -8.25 -16.87 -4.77
CA ALA A 192 -8.85 -17.39 -3.55
C ALA A 192 -9.63 -18.69 -3.84
N GLY A 193 -9.63 -19.60 -2.89
CA GLY A 193 -10.36 -20.88 -3.02
C GLY A 193 -11.87 -20.72 -3.19
N GLU A 194 -12.42 -19.61 -2.65
CA GLU A 194 -13.84 -19.26 -2.71
C GLU A 194 -14.26 -18.68 -4.06
N SER A 195 -13.31 -18.16 -4.85
CA SER A 195 -13.58 -17.50 -6.12
C SER A 195 -13.98 -18.51 -7.19
N THR A 196 -15.00 -18.17 -7.99
CA THR A 196 -15.36 -18.94 -9.21
C THR A 196 -14.36 -18.70 -10.35
N LYS A 197 -13.42 -17.76 -10.20
CA LYS A 197 -12.47 -17.27 -11.23
C LYS A 197 -13.11 -16.51 -12.38
N LEU A 198 -14.40 -16.34 -12.39
CA LEU A 198 -15.19 -15.59 -13.39
C LEU A 198 -15.76 -14.34 -12.72
N LYS A 199 -14.94 -13.29 -12.59
CA LYS A 199 -15.31 -12.09 -11.82
C LYS A 199 -16.53 -11.36 -12.35
N HIS A 200 -16.73 -11.32 -13.67
CA HIS A 200 -17.93 -10.72 -14.26
C HIS A 200 -19.19 -11.45 -13.80
N ASP A 201 -19.18 -12.78 -13.87
CA ASP A 201 -20.31 -13.60 -13.44
C ASP A 201 -20.59 -13.45 -11.94
N GLU A 202 -19.54 -13.29 -11.12
CA GLU A 202 -19.69 -13.04 -9.68
C GLU A 202 -20.35 -11.69 -9.42
N VAL A 203 -19.92 -10.64 -10.12
CA VAL A 203 -20.53 -9.29 -10.03
C VAL A 203 -21.97 -9.32 -10.50
N ASP A 204 -22.23 -9.90 -11.67
CA ASP A 204 -23.59 -10.00 -12.22
C ASP A 204 -24.53 -10.78 -11.28
N THR A 205 -24.03 -11.88 -10.69
CA THR A 205 -24.81 -12.64 -9.70
C THR A 205 -25.15 -11.78 -8.47
N ILE A 206 -24.21 -10.98 -7.98
CA ILE A 206 -24.45 -10.10 -6.83
C ILE A 206 -25.45 -8.99 -7.21
N LEU A 207 -25.32 -8.40 -8.39
CA LEU A 207 -26.24 -7.39 -8.88
C LEU A 207 -27.68 -7.96 -9.04
N ASP A 208 -27.82 -9.16 -9.55
CA ASP A 208 -29.10 -9.86 -9.63
C ASP A 208 -29.72 -10.10 -8.24
N LEU A 209 -28.91 -10.35 -7.21
CA LEU A 209 -29.38 -10.49 -5.83
C LEU A 209 -29.94 -9.18 -5.25
N ILE A 210 -29.39 -8.04 -5.68
CA ILE A 210 -29.82 -6.71 -5.23
C ILE A 210 -31.19 -6.35 -5.82
N GLY A 211 -31.52 -6.84 -7.02
CA GLY A 211 -32.84 -6.70 -7.66
C GLY A 211 -32.89 -5.49 -8.60
N THR A 212 -33.69 -4.47 -8.30
CA THR A 212 -33.97 -3.37 -9.23
C THR A 212 -32.79 -2.41 -9.39
N ILE A 213 -32.72 -1.71 -10.55
CA ILE A 213 -31.70 -0.67 -10.84
C ILE A 213 -31.69 0.44 -9.77
N GLU A 214 -32.85 0.73 -9.15
CA GLU A 214 -32.95 1.72 -8.08
C GLU A 214 -32.19 1.32 -6.80
N LYS A 215 -31.90 0.04 -6.63
CA LYS A 215 -31.15 -0.51 -5.50
C LYS A 215 -29.69 -0.82 -5.85
N GLN A 216 -29.31 -0.80 -7.12
CA GLN A 216 -27.95 -0.99 -7.59
C GLN A 216 -27.20 0.33 -7.63
#